data_63c2d72a6f345fd9bbb5804c51ad67e6
#
_entry.id   63c2d72a6f345fd9bbb5804c51ad67e6
#
_cell.length_a   1.000
_cell.length_b   1.000
_cell.length_c   1.000
_cell.angle_alpha   90.00
_cell.angle_beta   90.00
_cell.angle_gamma   90.00
#
_symmetry.space_group_name_H-M   'P 1'
#
loop_
_entity.id
_entity.type
_entity.pdbx_description
1 polymer ?
#
loop_
_entity_poly.entity_id
_entity_poly.type
_entity_poly.pdbx_seq_one_letter_code
_entity_poly.pdbx_strand_id
1 'polypeptide(L)'
;LGDVYKRQLDPSHLDNHMGSIYGVATGRFELLNVAFKAAAEYGLPFRFPANLADEQFSNSMLDIQVDKNVVLGLLSNVVEQAKALHVAIPDYLIPNEWSGPQSDSYENFKEYIFELYKTFPDGAVTETYMHPSLPTEDLKGVSGVWFRREWEYKLLKDPQTKQHIESLGFKLINYRDLAEMKK
;
A
#
# COMPACT_ATOMS: atom_id res chain seq x y z
N LEU A 1 -19.28 -17.08 2.21
CA LEU A 1 -18.97 -16.18 1.10
C LEU A 1 -17.48 -16.26 0.70
N GLY A 2 -16.53 -16.21 1.65
CA GLY A 2 -15.10 -16.30 1.36
C GLY A 2 -14.69 -17.59 0.62
N ASP A 3 -15.27 -18.72 0.98
CA ASP A 3 -14.99 -20.00 0.35
C ASP A 3 -15.47 -20.07 -1.12
N VAL A 4 -16.57 -19.39 -1.43
CA VAL A 4 -17.09 -19.27 -2.80
C VAL A 4 -16.13 -18.44 -3.66
N TYR A 5 -15.63 -17.32 -3.14
CA TYR A 5 -14.69 -16.45 -3.88
C TYR A 5 -13.36 -17.15 -4.15
N LYS A 6 -12.78 -17.87 -3.18
CA LYS A 6 -11.54 -18.60 -3.38
C LYS A 6 -11.66 -19.69 -4.46
N ARG A 7 -12.79 -20.37 -4.51
CA ARG A 7 -13.04 -21.42 -5.53
C ARG A 7 -13.21 -20.86 -6.94
N GLN A 8 -13.58 -19.57 -7.06
CA GLN A 8 -13.87 -18.93 -8.35
C GLN A 8 -12.76 -18.02 -8.87
N LEU A 9 -12.03 -17.34 -7.97
CA LEU A 9 -11.17 -16.23 -8.35
C LEU A 9 -9.67 -16.50 -8.20
N ASP A 10 -9.25 -17.54 -7.49
CA ASP A 10 -7.84 -17.81 -7.17
C ASP A 10 -7.09 -16.53 -6.71
N PRO A 11 -7.47 -15.91 -5.58
CA PRO A 11 -6.91 -14.65 -5.13
C PRO A 11 -5.42 -14.79 -4.79
N SER A 12 -4.64 -13.75 -5.02
CA SER A 12 -3.20 -13.69 -4.70
C SER A 12 -2.92 -13.19 -3.29
N HIS A 13 -3.85 -12.46 -2.69
CA HIS A 13 -3.75 -11.87 -1.35
C HIS A 13 -5.11 -11.42 -0.84
N LEU A 14 -5.17 -11.03 0.43
CA LEU A 14 -6.29 -10.29 1.01
C LEU A 14 -5.89 -8.84 1.23
N ASP A 15 -6.84 -7.95 1.04
CA ASP A 15 -6.72 -6.51 1.27
C ASP A 15 -7.98 -5.97 1.94
N ASN A 16 -7.93 -4.75 2.44
CA ASN A 16 -9.10 -4.04 2.90
C ASN A 16 -9.19 -2.64 2.28
N HIS A 17 -10.41 -2.20 2.00
CA HIS A 17 -10.66 -0.90 1.40
C HIS A 17 -10.50 0.23 2.42
N MET A 18 -9.82 1.31 2.04
CA MET A 18 -9.62 2.53 2.83
C MET A 18 -8.97 2.33 4.21
N GLY A 19 -8.19 1.27 4.39
CA GLY A 19 -7.55 1.00 5.67
C GLY A 19 -8.51 0.75 6.84
N SER A 20 -9.79 0.44 6.57
CA SER A 20 -10.88 0.38 7.54
C SER A 20 -10.68 -0.60 8.69
N ILE A 21 -9.85 -1.63 8.50
CA ILE A 21 -9.53 -2.62 9.53
C ILE A 21 -8.08 -2.56 10.00
N TYR A 22 -7.25 -1.68 9.44
CA TYR A 22 -5.83 -1.57 9.83
C TYR A 22 -5.65 -1.05 11.26
N GLY A 23 -6.48 -0.10 11.68
CA GLY A 23 -6.43 0.47 13.02
C GLY A 23 -5.24 1.38 13.27
N VAL A 24 -4.40 1.70 12.28
CA VAL A 24 -3.17 2.51 12.43
C VAL A 24 -3.50 3.92 12.92
N ALA A 25 -4.54 4.56 12.38
CA ALA A 25 -4.95 5.91 12.78
C ALA A 25 -5.39 6.02 14.25
N THR A 26 -5.91 4.93 14.83
CA THR A 26 -6.50 4.92 16.18
C THR A 26 -5.73 4.07 17.18
N GLY A 27 -4.73 3.30 16.74
CA GLY A 27 -4.01 2.30 17.55
C GLY A 27 -4.85 1.06 17.91
N ARG A 28 -5.99 0.82 17.24
CA ARG A 28 -6.90 -0.30 17.51
C ARG A 28 -6.78 -1.39 16.49
N PHE A 29 -6.04 -2.45 16.80
CA PHE A 29 -5.68 -3.53 15.87
C PHE A 29 -6.51 -4.80 16.02
N GLU A 30 -7.61 -4.77 16.77
CA GLU A 30 -8.40 -5.98 17.09
C GLU A 30 -8.95 -6.68 15.83
N LEU A 31 -9.34 -5.91 14.81
CA LEU A 31 -9.88 -6.45 13.55
C LEU A 31 -8.78 -7.09 12.69
N LEU A 32 -7.53 -6.67 12.82
CA LEU A 32 -6.43 -7.29 12.09
C LEU A 32 -6.22 -8.75 12.49
N ASN A 33 -6.44 -9.11 13.76
CA ASN A 33 -6.35 -10.50 14.20
C ASN A 33 -7.34 -11.40 13.45
N VAL A 34 -8.53 -10.90 13.17
CA VAL A 34 -9.53 -11.64 12.40
C VAL A 34 -9.08 -11.76 10.93
N ALA A 35 -8.55 -10.67 10.36
CA ALA A 35 -8.07 -10.66 8.99
C ALA A 35 -6.85 -11.60 8.80
N PHE A 36 -5.89 -11.60 9.73
CA PHE A 36 -4.75 -12.51 9.67
C PHE A 36 -5.14 -13.98 9.81
N LYS A 37 -6.10 -14.30 10.69
CA LYS A 37 -6.63 -15.67 10.79
C LYS A 37 -7.28 -16.12 9.48
N ALA A 38 -8.06 -15.24 8.85
CA ALA A 38 -8.64 -15.52 7.55
C ALA A 38 -7.56 -15.68 6.47
N ALA A 39 -6.55 -14.79 6.43
CA ALA A 39 -5.44 -14.90 5.50
C ALA A 39 -4.67 -16.24 5.68
N ALA A 40 -4.39 -16.62 6.93
CA ALA A 40 -3.73 -17.88 7.27
C ALA A 40 -4.56 -19.11 6.85
N GLU A 41 -5.87 -19.11 7.12
CA GLU A 41 -6.78 -20.19 6.73
C GLU A 41 -6.78 -20.44 5.22
N TYR A 42 -6.65 -19.37 4.43
CA TYR A 42 -6.61 -19.46 2.98
C TYR A 42 -5.18 -19.53 2.40
N GLY A 43 -4.14 -19.48 3.23
CA GLY A 43 -2.73 -19.48 2.80
C GLY A 43 -2.39 -18.27 1.93
N LEU A 44 -2.95 -17.10 2.23
CA LEU A 44 -2.79 -15.88 1.44
C LEU A 44 -1.97 -14.83 2.20
N PRO A 45 -1.12 -14.05 1.51
CA PRO A 45 -0.59 -12.82 2.02
C PRO A 45 -1.69 -11.81 2.40
N PHE A 46 -1.36 -10.91 3.30
CA PHE A 46 -2.25 -9.80 3.65
C PHE A 46 -1.55 -8.47 3.40
N ARG A 47 -2.24 -7.53 2.76
CA ARG A 47 -1.75 -6.18 2.49
C ARG A 47 -1.78 -5.33 3.76
N PHE A 48 -0.70 -5.37 4.51
CA PHE A 48 -0.49 -4.59 5.73
C PHE A 48 1.01 -4.36 5.95
N PRO A 49 1.49 -3.15 6.26
CA PRO A 49 2.91 -2.89 6.41
C PRO A 49 3.47 -3.48 7.70
N ALA A 50 4.66 -4.12 7.62
CA ALA A 50 5.39 -4.55 8.81
C ALA A 50 6.04 -3.37 9.54
N ASN A 51 6.34 -2.27 8.83
CA ASN A 51 6.98 -1.08 9.35
C ASN A 51 6.27 0.18 8.87
N LEU A 52 6.46 1.28 9.60
CA LEU A 52 6.09 2.63 9.20
C LEU A 52 7.35 3.48 9.12
N ALA A 53 7.57 4.14 8.00
CA ALA A 53 8.62 5.14 7.85
C ALA A 53 8.26 6.43 8.60
N ASP A 54 9.26 7.18 9.03
CA ASP A 54 9.05 8.39 9.84
C ASP A 54 8.17 9.43 9.13
N GLU A 55 8.35 9.58 7.84
CA GLU A 55 7.60 10.50 6.99
C GLU A 55 6.10 10.16 6.93
N GLN A 56 5.74 8.90 7.18
CA GLN A 56 4.33 8.48 7.17
C GLN A 56 3.53 9.05 8.34
N PHE A 57 4.18 9.40 9.46
CA PHE A 57 3.51 10.02 10.61
C PHE A 57 3.08 11.46 10.34
N SER A 58 3.65 12.13 9.33
CA SER A 58 3.23 13.45 8.87
C SER A 58 2.39 13.40 7.59
N ASN A 59 2.14 12.22 7.02
CA ASN A 59 1.36 12.07 5.79
C ASN A 59 -0.13 12.29 6.06
N SER A 60 -0.72 13.29 5.41
CA SER A 60 -2.12 13.68 5.58
C SER A 60 -3.12 12.59 5.18
N MET A 61 -2.70 11.64 4.34
CA MET A 61 -3.55 10.53 3.90
C MET A 61 -3.72 9.43 4.96
N LEU A 62 -2.81 9.36 5.95
CA LEU A 62 -2.86 8.35 7.00
C LEU A 62 -3.58 8.83 8.28
N ASP A 63 -3.61 10.16 8.51
CA ASP A 63 -4.30 10.82 9.63
C ASP A 63 -4.04 10.12 10.99
N ILE A 64 -2.77 9.83 11.29
CA ILE A 64 -2.38 9.12 12.51
C ILE A 64 -2.53 10.06 13.70
N GLN A 65 -3.50 9.80 14.56
CA GLN A 65 -3.85 10.63 15.73
C GLN A 65 -3.26 10.10 17.05
N VAL A 66 -2.51 9.03 17.01
CA VAL A 66 -1.92 8.35 18.16
C VAL A 66 -0.43 8.64 18.22
N ASP A 67 0.14 8.74 19.43
CA ASP A 67 1.58 8.92 19.62
C ASP A 67 2.39 7.86 18.86
N LYS A 68 3.45 8.30 18.18
CA LYS A 68 4.30 7.47 17.33
C LYS A 68 4.82 6.22 18.05
N ASN A 69 5.30 6.36 19.30
CA ASN A 69 5.88 5.24 20.02
C ASN A 69 4.81 4.20 20.40
N VAL A 70 3.60 4.67 20.68
CA VAL A 70 2.44 3.79 20.96
C VAL A 70 2.09 3.01 19.69
N VAL A 71 1.99 3.68 18.55
CA VAL A 71 1.70 3.02 17.26
C VAL A 71 2.77 1.98 16.92
N LEU A 72 4.06 2.34 17.04
CA LEU A 72 5.16 1.41 16.74
C LEU A 72 5.19 0.21 17.69
N GLY A 73 4.91 0.41 18.98
CA GLY A 73 4.82 -0.68 19.95
C GLY A 73 3.66 -1.64 19.64
N LEU A 74 2.50 -1.11 19.27
CA LEU A 74 1.36 -1.93 18.88
C LEU A 74 1.60 -2.65 17.54
N LEU A 75 2.22 -1.96 16.58
CA LEU A 75 2.58 -2.53 15.28
C LEU A 75 3.50 -3.74 15.44
N SER A 76 4.51 -3.65 16.31
CA SER A 76 5.41 -4.78 16.59
C SER A 76 4.65 -6.03 17.02
N ASN A 77 3.67 -5.89 17.93
CA ASN A 77 2.84 -7.02 18.36
C ASN A 77 2.01 -7.61 17.22
N VAL A 78 1.47 -6.75 16.36
CA VAL A 78 0.68 -7.18 15.19
C VAL A 78 1.53 -7.93 14.18
N VAL A 79 2.76 -7.47 13.95
CA VAL A 79 3.73 -8.13 13.05
C VAL A 79 4.11 -9.51 13.58
N GLU A 80 4.36 -9.65 14.89
CA GLU A 80 4.64 -10.95 15.50
C GLU A 80 3.45 -11.93 15.37
N GLN A 81 2.22 -11.43 15.44
CA GLN A 81 1.03 -12.26 15.18
C GLN A 81 0.95 -12.73 13.73
N ALA A 82 1.23 -11.85 12.76
CA ALA A 82 1.28 -12.23 11.35
C ALA A 82 2.33 -13.33 11.12
N LYS A 83 3.53 -13.19 11.71
CA LYS A 83 4.60 -14.20 11.66
C LYS A 83 4.16 -15.52 12.28
N ALA A 84 3.56 -15.50 13.48
CA ALA A 84 3.10 -16.70 14.17
C ALA A 84 2.01 -17.45 13.39
N LEU A 85 1.24 -16.75 12.56
CA LEU A 85 0.22 -17.31 11.69
C LEU A 85 0.75 -17.63 10.27
N HIS A 86 2.03 -17.42 10.01
CA HIS A 86 2.67 -17.57 8.69
C HIS A 86 1.99 -16.75 7.59
N VAL A 87 1.48 -15.56 7.92
CA VAL A 87 0.89 -14.61 6.96
C VAL A 87 1.98 -13.69 6.45
N ALA A 88 2.30 -13.77 5.15
CA ALA A 88 3.23 -12.87 4.51
C ALA A 88 2.62 -11.46 4.38
N ILE A 89 3.39 -10.45 4.78
CA ILE A 89 3.04 -9.02 4.65
C ILE A 89 4.21 -8.24 4.05
N PRO A 90 3.98 -7.16 3.27
CA PRO A 90 5.05 -6.30 2.80
C PRO A 90 5.76 -5.60 3.98
N ASP A 91 7.02 -5.22 3.77
CA ASP A 91 7.78 -4.52 4.80
C ASP A 91 7.27 -3.08 4.97
N TYR A 92 6.94 -2.40 3.88
CA TYR A 92 6.39 -1.04 3.88
C TYR A 92 5.20 -0.90 2.93
N LEU A 93 4.28 -0.02 3.29
CA LEU A 93 3.17 0.41 2.45
C LEU A 93 3.15 1.95 2.46
N ILE A 94 3.70 2.57 1.42
CA ILE A 94 3.94 4.01 1.35
C ILE A 94 2.95 4.65 0.37
N PRO A 95 1.94 5.39 0.86
CA PRO A 95 0.99 6.09 0.01
C PRO A 95 1.60 7.36 -0.59
N ASN A 96 1.06 7.80 -1.73
CA ASN A 96 1.34 9.11 -2.28
C ASN A 96 0.81 10.22 -1.35
N GLU A 97 1.52 11.35 -1.30
CA GLU A 97 1.04 12.57 -0.65
C GLU A 97 0.55 13.57 -1.72
N TRP A 98 -0.60 14.19 -1.44
CA TRP A 98 -1.25 15.12 -2.38
C TRP A 98 -1.40 16.54 -1.84
N SER A 99 -0.80 16.84 -0.71
CA SER A 99 -0.90 18.14 -0.02
C SER A 99 0.25 19.10 -0.36
N GLY A 100 0.79 19.09 -1.55
CA GLY A 100 1.93 19.94 -1.87
C GLY A 100 2.01 20.29 -3.36
N PRO A 101 3.15 20.84 -3.81
CA PRO A 101 3.37 21.26 -5.19
C PRO A 101 3.16 20.17 -6.24
N GLN A 102 3.27 18.90 -5.84
CA GLN A 102 2.96 17.74 -6.68
C GLN A 102 1.50 17.72 -7.16
N SER A 103 0.61 18.49 -6.53
CA SER A 103 -0.79 18.63 -6.95
C SER A 103 -1.03 19.70 -8.01
N ASP A 104 -0.02 20.49 -8.39
CA ASP A 104 -0.17 21.64 -9.28
C ASP A 104 -0.12 21.24 -10.76
N SER A 105 0.68 20.23 -11.12
CA SER A 105 0.82 19.74 -12.49
C SER A 105 1.20 18.26 -12.55
N TYR A 106 1.00 17.64 -13.73
CA TYR A 106 1.45 16.27 -13.97
C TYR A 106 2.97 16.14 -13.87
N GLU A 107 3.71 17.12 -14.35
CA GLU A 107 5.18 17.14 -14.30
C GLU A 107 5.67 17.15 -12.86
N ASN A 108 5.11 17.99 -12.00
CA ASN A 108 5.43 18.02 -10.58
C ASN A 108 5.06 16.71 -9.89
N PHE A 109 3.92 16.11 -10.23
CA PHE A 109 3.52 14.81 -9.71
C PHE A 109 4.50 13.71 -10.11
N LYS A 110 4.89 13.66 -11.38
CA LYS A 110 5.86 12.68 -11.89
C LYS A 110 7.21 12.80 -11.18
N GLU A 111 7.72 14.04 -11.05
CA GLU A 111 8.97 14.30 -10.33
C GLU A 111 8.89 13.86 -8.87
N TYR A 112 7.81 14.24 -8.18
CA TYR A 112 7.56 13.82 -6.82
C TYR A 112 7.59 12.28 -6.66
N ILE A 113 6.91 11.55 -7.54
CA ILE A 113 6.91 10.08 -7.48
C ILE A 113 8.30 9.49 -7.74
N PHE A 114 9.06 10.08 -8.66
CA PHE A 114 10.42 9.63 -8.95
C PHE A 114 11.36 9.87 -7.76
N GLU A 115 11.21 10.99 -7.04
CA GLU A 115 11.95 11.24 -5.79
C GLU A 115 11.46 10.31 -4.66
N LEU A 116 10.16 10.08 -4.55
CA LEU A 116 9.60 9.15 -3.57
C LEU A 116 10.19 7.75 -3.71
N TYR A 117 10.35 7.24 -4.92
CA TYR A 117 10.93 5.91 -5.14
C TYR A 117 12.38 5.82 -4.62
N LYS A 118 13.15 6.90 -4.66
CA LYS A 118 14.52 6.93 -4.12
C LYS A 118 14.58 6.79 -2.59
N THR A 119 13.48 7.06 -1.90
CA THR A 119 13.41 6.95 -0.44
C THR A 119 13.06 5.54 0.05
N PHE A 120 12.72 4.63 -0.86
CA PHE A 120 12.34 3.28 -0.47
C PHE A 120 13.54 2.54 0.13
N PRO A 121 13.35 1.87 1.29
CA PRO A 121 14.45 1.19 1.98
C PRO A 121 15.04 0.03 1.15
N ASP A 122 16.37 -0.01 1.08
CA ASP A 122 17.10 -1.08 0.41
C ASP A 122 16.81 -2.45 1.04
N GLY A 123 16.64 -3.46 0.21
CA GLY A 123 16.40 -4.84 0.63
C GLY A 123 15.02 -5.11 1.21
N ALA A 124 14.14 -4.10 1.23
CA ALA A 124 12.77 -4.23 1.71
C ALA A 124 11.78 -4.48 0.56
N VAL A 125 10.65 -5.11 0.88
CA VAL A 125 9.49 -5.16 0.01
C VAL A 125 8.61 -3.96 0.31
N THR A 126 8.60 -2.99 -0.59
CA THR A 126 7.81 -1.76 -0.47
C THR A 126 6.70 -1.74 -1.50
N GLU A 127 5.47 -1.51 -1.04
CA GLU A 127 4.33 -1.23 -1.90
C GLU A 127 4.00 0.26 -1.86
N THR A 128 3.73 0.84 -3.02
CA THR A 128 2.99 2.09 -3.14
C THR A 128 1.74 1.83 -3.98
N TYR A 129 0.66 2.52 -3.69
CA TYR A 129 -0.62 2.31 -4.37
C TYR A 129 -1.14 3.57 -5.03
N MET A 130 -1.84 3.35 -6.11
CA MET A 130 -2.44 4.37 -6.95
C MET A 130 -3.87 3.96 -7.34
N HIS A 131 -4.65 4.92 -7.80
CA HIS A 131 -6.03 4.70 -8.24
C HIS A 131 -6.21 5.17 -9.69
N PRO A 132 -5.44 4.62 -10.65
CA PRO A 132 -5.43 5.12 -12.02
C PRO A 132 -6.80 4.98 -12.69
N SER A 133 -7.19 6.00 -13.45
CA SER A 133 -8.41 5.96 -14.26
C SER A 133 -8.30 6.86 -15.48
N LEU A 134 -9.08 6.55 -16.51
CA LEU A 134 -9.30 7.45 -17.64
C LEU A 134 -10.21 8.63 -17.21
N PRO A 135 -10.01 9.84 -17.76
CA PRO A 135 -10.79 11.02 -17.39
C PRO A 135 -12.16 11.06 -18.09
N THR A 136 -12.98 10.03 -17.83
CA THR A 136 -14.34 9.93 -18.35
C THR A 136 -15.28 10.92 -17.66
N GLU A 137 -16.40 11.25 -18.29
CA GLU A 137 -17.43 12.10 -17.68
C GLU A 137 -18.01 11.48 -16.40
N ASP A 138 -18.13 10.13 -16.35
CA ASP A 138 -18.54 9.44 -15.12
C ASP A 138 -17.56 9.66 -13.98
N LEU A 139 -16.24 9.54 -14.25
CA LEU A 139 -15.22 9.81 -13.23
C LEU A 139 -15.29 11.26 -12.74
N LYS A 140 -15.43 12.22 -13.65
CA LYS A 140 -15.55 13.63 -13.30
C LYS A 140 -16.82 13.93 -12.50
N GLY A 141 -17.90 13.20 -12.76
CA GLY A 141 -19.15 13.32 -12.02
C GLY A 141 -19.08 12.81 -10.58
N VAL A 142 -18.21 11.84 -10.30
CA VAL A 142 -18.11 11.20 -8.96
C VAL A 142 -16.88 11.61 -8.17
N SER A 143 -15.90 12.29 -8.75
CA SER A 143 -14.66 12.67 -8.09
C SER A 143 -14.19 14.07 -8.44
N GLY A 144 -14.17 14.97 -7.46
CA GLY A 144 -13.60 16.32 -7.61
C GLY A 144 -12.07 16.34 -7.85
N VAL A 145 -11.40 15.22 -7.62
CA VAL A 145 -9.96 15.04 -7.82
C VAL A 145 -9.65 14.04 -8.94
N TRP A 146 -10.52 13.95 -9.93
CA TRP A 146 -10.41 13.03 -11.07
C TRP A 146 -9.06 13.16 -11.82
N PHE A 147 -8.49 14.36 -11.88
CA PHE A 147 -7.21 14.63 -12.53
C PHE A 147 -6.04 13.86 -11.89
N ARG A 148 -6.07 13.62 -10.57
CA ARG A 148 -5.06 12.80 -9.88
C ARG A 148 -5.05 11.38 -10.44
N ARG A 149 -6.22 10.79 -10.66
CA ARG A 149 -6.36 9.45 -11.23
C ARG A 149 -5.90 9.38 -12.68
N GLU A 150 -6.13 10.45 -13.45
CA GLU A 150 -5.60 10.58 -14.81
C GLU A 150 -4.07 10.67 -14.81
N TRP A 151 -3.49 11.43 -13.88
CA TRP A 151 -2.04 11.55 -13.77
C TRP A 151 -1.39 10.23 -13.34
N GLU A 152 -1.96 9.51 -12.40
CA GLU A 152 -1.53 8.17 -12.03
C GLU A 152 -1.61 7.21 -13.24
N TYR A 153 -2.67 7.28 -14.02
CA TYR A 153 -2.80 6.49 -15.25
C TYR A 153 -1.71 6.83 -16.28
N LYS A 154 -1.44 8.13 -16.51
CA LYS A 154 -0.37 8.59 -17.41
C LYS A 154 0.99 8.10 -16.92
N LEU A 155 1.28 8.25 -15.63
CA LEU A 155 2.53 7.83 -15.01
C LEU A 155 2.77 6.33 -15.19
N LEU A 156 1.78 5.50 -14.89
CA LEU A 156 1.91 4.04 -15.00
C LEU A 156 2.04 3.55 -16.44
N LYS A 157 1.55 4.31 -17.42
CA LYS A 157 1.74 4.02 -18.85
C LYS A 157 3.02 4.57 -19.43
N ASP A 158 3.70 5.48 -18.75
CA ASP A 158 4.94 6.08 -19.24
C ASP A 158 6.09 5.07 -19.14
N PRO A 159 6.74 4.68 -20.27
CA PRO A 159 7.89 3.80 -20.25
C PRO A 159 9.04 4.28 -19.36
N GLN A 160 9.19 5.59 -19.18
CA GLN A 160 10.21 6.19 -18.32
C GLN A 160 10.01 5.81 -16.86
N THR A 161 8.77 5.60 -16.41
CA THR A 161 8.48 5.16 -15.04
C THR A 161 9.11 3.81 -14.75
N LYS A 162 8.94 2.83 -15.65
CA LYS A 162 9.56 1.52 -15.51
C LYS A 162 11.08 1.62 -15.56
N GLN A 163 11.63 2.36 -16.52
CA GLN A 163 13.08 2.57 -16.65
C GLN A 163 13.66 3.22 -15.39
N HIS A 164 12.96 4.19 -14.79
CA HIS A 164 13.40 4.83 -13.56
C HIS A 164 13.44 3.82 -12.40
N ILE A 165 12.38 3.03 -12.19
CA ILE A 165 12.33 1.98 -11.17
C ILE A 165 13.49 0.99 -11.34
N GLU A 166 13.72 0.51 -12.55
CA GLU A 166 14.81 -0.41 -12.86
C GLU A 166 16.19 0.22 -12.66
N SER A 167 16.36 1.51 -12.96
CA SER A 167 17.62 2.24 -12.74
C SER A 167 17.99 2.41 -11.27
N LEU A 168 16.99 2.38 -10.39
CA LEU A 168 17.18 2.38 -8.93
C LEU A 168 17.53 0.98 -8.38
N GLY A 169 17.62 -0.04 -9.25
CA GLY A 169 17.92 -1.41 -8.83
C GLY A 169 16.73 -2.17 -8.26
N PHE A 170 15.52 -1.62 -8.33
CA PHE A 170 14.32 -2.30 -7.83
C PHE A 170 13.83 -3.40 -8.77
N LYS A 171 13.36 -4.48 -8.18
CA LYS A 171 12.65 -5.56 -8.87
C LYS A 171 11.15 -5.44 -8.59
N LEU A 172 10.35 -5.32 -9.64
CA LEU A 172 8.89 -5.39 -9.52
C LEU A 172 8.46 -6.83 -9.24
N ILE A 173 7.67 -7.01 -8.21
CA ILE A 173 7.11 -8.29 -7.78
C ILE A 173 5.59 -8.17 -7.59
N ASN A 174 4.92 -9.29 -7.48
CA ASN A 174 3.50 -9.37 -7.12
C ASN A 174 3.33 -10.11 -5.77
N TYR A 175 2.10 -10.19 -5.28
CA TYR A 175 1.83 -10.83 -3.97
C TYR A 175 2.08 -12.34 -3.95
N ARG A 176 2.09 -13.04 -5.08
CA ARG A 176 2.49 -14.46 -5.14
C ARG A 176 4.01 -14.58 -4.94
N ASP A 177 4.77 -13.67 -5.53
CA ASP A 177 6.23 -13.59 -5.30
C ASP A 177 6.52 -13.28 -3.83
N LEU A 178 5.78 -12.34 -3.21
CA LEU A 178 5.90 -12.05 -1.77
C LEU A 178 5.63 -13.30 -0.92
N ALA A 179 4.59 -14.05 -1.24
CA ALA A 179 4.27 -15.30 -0.53
C ALA A 179 5.43 -16.29 -0.59
N GLU A 180 6.11 -16.42 -1.73
CA GLU A 180 7.27 -17.32 -1.87
C GLU A 180 8.50 -16.81 -1.10
N MET A 181 8.73 -15.48 -1.09
CA MET A 181 9.89 -14.88 -0.41
C MET A 181 9.81 -14.96 1.12
N LYS A 182 8.62 -15.03 1.69
CA LYS A 182 8.37 -15.02 3.14
C LYS A 182 8.05 -16.40 3.71
N LYS A 183 8.17 -17.49 2.89
CA LYS A 183 8.12 -18.88 3.36
C LYS A 183 9.39 -19.24 4.11
#